data_6ab16b1ee23ab2f972de165582545206
#
_entry.id   6ab16b1ee23ab2f972de165582545206
#
_cell.length_a   1.000
_cell.length_b   1.000
_cell.length_c   1.000
_cell.angle_alpha   90.00
_cell.angle_beta   90.00
_cell.angle_gamma   90.00
#
_symmetry.space_group_name_H-M   'P 1'
#
loop_
_entity.id
_entity.type
_entity.pdbx_description
1 polymer ?
#
loop_
_entity_poly.entity_id
_entity_poly.type
_entity_poly.pdbx_seq_one_letter_code
_entity_poly.pdbx_strand_id
1 'polypeptide(L)'
;FREYSEYDLKVRLPNKKIRVIKKIKIPLLGLHNIKNSTAATALALTVGLSISNIKKGLRNFKGVQRRFNKIFTFNNVDFFDDYAHHPTEIKEVLNGVKKVYSNYEKICIFQPHRISRLKDLKAEFASAFKDADKVILFPIYTAGEKIKLGFSYSDFAKEIIKKSKVKLFLVNDKYQLAKYIKYNIYGKKIVIGMGAGSISSWMREMPKFF
;
A
#
# COMPACT_ATOMS: atom_id res chain seq x y z
N PHE A 1 1.66 -2.88 -20.95
CA PHE A 1 0.89 -2.90 -19.70
C PHE A 1 -0.15 -1.78 -19.74
N ARG A 2 -1.42 -2.06 -19.39
CA ARG A 2 -2.41 -1.01 -19.24
C ARG A 2 -2.13 -0.27 -17.94
N GLU A 3 -1.76 0.99 -18.03
CA GLU A 3 -1.50 1.87 -16.87
C GLU A 3 -2.79 2.42 -16.23
N TYR A 4 -3.95 1.86 -16.55
CA TYR A 4 -5.25 2.33 -16.07
C TYR A 4 -6.23 1.18 -15.86
N SER A 5 -7.20 1.40 -14.99
CA SER A 5 -8.40 0.55 -14.88
C SER A 5 -9.54 1.15 -15.71
N GLU A 6 -10.29 0.29 -16.41
CA GLU A 6 -11.51 0.66 -17.15
C GLU A 6 -12.66 -0.23 -16.68
N TYR A 7 -13.81 0.37 -16.42
CA TYR A 7 -15.00 -0.35 -15.94
C TYR A 7 -16.32 0.35 -16.35
N ASP A 8 -17.40 -0.39 -16.32
CA ASP A 8 -18.76 0.11 -16.48
C ASP A 8 -19.44 0.18 -15.10
N LEU A 9 -20.21 1.23 -14.85
CA LEU A 9 -20.91 1.45 -13.60
C LEU A 9 -22.41 1.50 -13.82
N LYS A 10 -23.16 0.60 -13.16
CA LYS A 10 -24.61 0.63 -13.10
C LYS A 10 -25.07 1.40 -11.86
N VAL A 11 -25.77 2.51 -12.06
CA VAL A 11 -26.24 3.38 -10.97
C VAL A 11 -27.75 3.33 -10.92
N ARG A 12 -28.31 3.14 -9.73
CA ARG A 12 -29.74 3.34 -9.45
C ARG A 12 -29.91 4.73 -8.86
N LEU A 13 -30.62 5.60 -9.56
CA LEU A 13 -30.94 6.96 -9.12
C LEU A 13 -32.06 6.96 -8.06
N PRO A 14 -32.24 8.06 -7.27
CA PRO A 14 -33.30 8.17 -6.27
C PRO A 14 -34.71 7.93 -6.83
N ASN A 15 -34.97 8.33 -8.08
CA ASN A 15 -36.21 8.11 -8.80
C ASN A 15 -36.36 6.67 -9.37
N LYS A 16 -35.58 5.71 -8.84
CA LYS A 16 -35.52 4.29 -9.25
C LYS A 16 -35.05 4.03 -10.69
N LYS A 17 -34.78 5.06 -11.49
CA LYS A 17 -34.21 4.89 -12.84
C LYS A 17 -32.80 4.34 -12.76
N ILE A 18 -32.47 3.41 -13.67
CA ILE A 18 -31.16 2.81 -13.77
C ILE A 18 -30.43 3.49 -14.93
N ARG A 19 -29.20 3.93 -14.65
CA ARG A 19 -28.26 4.42 -15.66
C ARG A 19 -27.03 3.52 -15.71
N VAL A 20 -26.51 3.31 -16.92
CA VAL A 20 -25.20 2.65 -17.12
C VAL A 20 -24.23 3.68 -17.64
N ILE A 21 -23.17 3.90 -16.88
CA ILE A 21 -22.06 4.77 -17.26
C ILE A 21 -20.95 3.87 -17.78
N LYS A 22 -20.80 3.80 -19.10
CA LYS A 22 -19.82 2.92 -19.75
C LYS A 22 -18.43 3.53 -19.80
N LYS A 23 -17.39 2.68 -19.80
CA LYS A 23 -15.99 3.03 -20.05
C LYS A 23 -15.46 4.16 -19.15
N ILE A 24 -15.66 4.03 -17.83
CA ILE A 24 -14.99 4.90 -16.85
C ILE A 24 -13.54 4.47 -16.79
N LYS A 25 -12.62 5.43 -16.97
CA LYS A 25 -11.17 5.22 -16.92
C LYS A 25 -10.58 5.96 -15.73
N ILE A 26 -9.74 5.26 -14.98
CA ILE A 26 -8.95 5.83 -13.88
C ILE A 26 -7.48 5.40 -14.05
N PRO A 27 -6.50 6.31 -13.91
CA PRO A 27 -5.06 5.99 -14.03
C PRO A 27 -4.53 5.35 -12.76
N LEU A 28 -5.29 4.42 -12.18
CA LEU A 28 -4.95 3.67 -10.98
C LEU A 28 -5.35 2.22 -11.18
N LEU A 29 -4.50 1.30 -10.74
CA LEU A 29 -4.73 -0.14 -10.83
C LEU A 29 -5.36 -0.69 -9.55
N GLY A 30 -6.13 -1.77 -9.70
CA GLY A 30 -6.67 -2.53 -8.58
C GLY A 30 -8.14 -2.26 -8.26
N LEU A 31 -8.81 -3.30 -7.80
CA LEU A 31 -10.25 -3.29 -7.50
C LEU A 31 -10.62 -2.25 -6.43
N HIS A 32 -9.75 -2.02 -5.45
CA HIS A 32 -9.99 -1.00 -4.42
C HIS A 32 -10.06 0.41 -5.00
N ASN A 33 -9.27 0.74 -6.03
CA ASN A 33 -9.34 2.03 -6.70
C ASN A 33 -10.60 2.15 -7.57
N ILE A 34 -11.08 1.06 -8.16
CA ILE A 34 -12.39 1.02 -8.84
C ILE A 34 -13.50 1.30 -7.82
N LYS A 35 -13.48 0.67 -6.65
CA LYS A 35 -14.46 0.92 -5.58
C LYS A 35 -14.43 2.39 -5.11
N ASN A 36 -13.23 2.94 -4.88
CA ASN A 36 -13.06 4.34 -4.48
C ASN A 36 -13.59 5.31 -5.55
N SER A 37 -13.28 5.08 -6.82
CA SER A 37 -13.79 5.92 -7.91
C SER A 37 -15.31 5.76 -8.13
N THR A 38 -15.85 4.58 -7.82
CA THR A 38 -17.32 4.35 -7.81
C THR A 38 -17.99 5.20 -6.73
N ALA A 39 -17.44 5.22 -5.52
CA ALA A 39 -17.95 6.06 -4.43
C ALA A 39 -17.84 7.55 -4.77
N ALA A 40 -16.70 7.99 -5.32
CA ALA A 40 -16.53 9.37 -5.79
C ALA A 40 -17.52 9.74 -6.91
N THR A 41 -17.79 8.81 -7.84
CA THR A 41 -18.79 9.00 -8.90
C THR A 41 -20.19 9.16 -8.32
N ALA A 42 -20.56 8.31 -7.35
CA ALA A 42 -21.87 8.41 -6.69
C ALA A 42 -22.05 9.76 -6.00
N LEU A 43 -21.06 10.20 -5.24
CA LEU A 43 -21.08 11.53 -4.58
C LEU A 43 -21.18 12.66 -5.60
N ALA A 44 -20.38 12.61 -6.67
CA ALA A 44 -20.39 13.63 -7.73
C ALA A 44 -21.74 13.73 -8.44
N LEU A 45 -22.41 12.60 -8.68
CA LEU A 45 -23.76 12.57 -9.22
C LEU A 45 -24.79 13.18 -8.25
N THR A 46 -24.63 12.96 -6.95
CA THR A 46 -25.53 13.51 -5.91
C THR A 46 -25.47 15.03 -5.88
N VAL A 47 -24.30 15.63 -6.08
CA VAL A 47 -24.12 17.08 -6.17
C VAL A 47 -24.36 17.66 -7.57
N GLY A 48 -24.90 16.86 -8.50
CA GLY A 48 -25.37 17.32 -9.81
C GLY A 48 -24.33 17.44 -10.91
N LEU A 49 -23.11 16.87 -10.73
CA LEU A 49 -22.11 16.91 -11.79
C LEU A 49 -22.50 16.06 -13.01
N SER A 50 -22.18 16.56 -14.20
CA SER A 50 -22.43 15.83 -15.44
C SER A 50 -21.51 14.60 -15.55
N ILE A 51 -22.02 13.53 -16.20
CA ILE A 51 -21.22 12.31 -16.45
C ILE A 51 -19.94 12.63 -17.22
N SER A 52 -19.98 13.56 -18.16
CA SER A 52 -18.81 14.00 -18.92
C SER A 52 -17.73 14.58 -18.02
N ASN A 53 -18.10 15.49 -17.10
CA ASN A 53 -17.18 16.10 -16.14
C ASN A 53 -16.63 15.08 -15.17
N ILE A 54 -17.46 14.15 -14.67
CA ILE A 54 -17.03 13.05 -13.81
C ILE A 54 -15.98 12.20 -14.50
N LYS A 55 -16.24 11.75 -15.72
CA LYS A 55 -15.27 10.95 -16.51
C LYS A 55 -13.97 11.70 -16.76
N LYS A 56 -14.05 12.98 -17.10
CA LYS A 56 -12.86 13.83 -17.31
C LYS A 56 -12.04 13.97 -16.03
N GLY A 57 -12.70 14.24 -14.90
CA GLY A 57 -12.05 14.32 -13.58
C GLY A 57 -11.36 13.02 -13.19
N LEU A 58 -12.04 11.90 -13.31
CA LEU A 58 -11.50 10.58 -12.99
C LEU A 58 -10.31 10.21 -13.90
N ARG A 59 -10.41 10.47 -15.20
CA ARG A 59 -9.33 10.20 -16.17
C ARG A 59 -8.08 11.03 -15.90
N ASN A 60 -8.25 12.26 -15.44
CA ASN A 60 -7.14 13.20 -15.18
C ASN A 60 -6.63 13.12 -13.73
N PHE A 61 -7.19 12.23 -12.92
CA PHE A 61 -6.81 12.08 -11.53
C PHE A 61 -5.40 11.49 -11.41
N LYS A 62 -4.48 12.27 -10.87
CA LYS A 62 -3.05 11.87 -10.74
C LYS A 62 -2.76 10.99 -9.52
N GLY A 63 -3.80 10.49 -8.85
CA GLY A 63 -3.63 9.75 -7.60
C GLY A 63 -3.49 10.65 -6.37
N VAL A 64 -3.41 10.02 -5.22
CA VAL A 64 -3.08 10.66 -3.95
C VAL A 64 -1.67 10.24 -3.56
N GLN A 65 -0.88 11.14 -3.00
CA GLN A 65 0.43 10.79 -2.49
C GLN A 65 0.33 9.60 -1.51
N ARG A 66 1.38 8.79 -1.45
CA ARG A 66 1.44 7.60 -0.60
C ARG A 66 0.33 6.57 -0.91
N ARG A 67 -0.02 6.39 -2.18
CA ARG A 67 -0.92 5.34 -2.69
C ARG A 67 -0.25 4.64 -3.85
N PHE A 68 0.66 3.73 -3.52
CA PHE A 68 1.51 2.98 -4.45
C PHE A 68 2.23 3.91 -5.46
N ASN A 69 2.83 4.98 -4.93
CA ASN A 69 3.56 5.95 -5.74
C ASN A 69 5.01 5.51 -5.89
N LYS A 70 5.51 5.43 -7.12
CA LYS A 70 6.93 5.28 -7.37
C LYS A 70 7.67 6.53 -6.89
N ILE A 71 8.72 6.34 -6.08
CA ILE A 71 9.49 7.43 -5.47
C ILE A 71 10.90 7.57 -6.05
N PHE A 72 11.56 6.47 -6.35
CA PHE A 72 12.87 6.44 -7.03
C PHE A 72 13.16 5.05 -7.61
N THR A 73 14.26 4.95 -8.36
CA THR A 73 14.85 3.69 -8.84
C THR A 73 16.29 3.60 -8.37
N PHE A 74 16.73 2.44 -7.89
CA PHE A 74 18.11 2.15 -7.50
C PHE A 74 18.48 0.74 -7.95
N ASN A 75 19.65 0.55 -8.59
CA ASN A 75 20.10 -0.74 -9.14
C ASN A 75 19.03 -1.43 -10.03
N ASN A 76 18.33 -0.66 -10.86
CA ASN A 76 17.21 -1.12 -11.71
C ASN A 76 16.02 -1.70 -10.92
N VAL A 77 15.91 -1.40 -9.64
CA VAL A 77 14.78 -1.76 -8.77
C VAL A 77 13.94 -0.53 -8.47
N ASP A 78 12.63 -0.64 -8.69
CA ASP A 78 11.68 0.43 -8.41
C ASP A 78 11.21 0.39 -6.96
N PHE A 79 11.20 1.57 -6.34
CA PHE A 79 10.78 1.80 -4.97
C PHE A 79 9.47 2.56 -4.93
N PHE A 80 8.51 2.03 -4.19
CA PHE A 80 7.18 2.60 -4.03
C PHE A 80 6.90 2.98 -2.58
N ASP A 81 6.05 3.98 -2.40
CA ASP A 81 5.55 4.46 -1.11
C ASP A 81 4.04 4.25 -1.03
N ASP A 82 3.58 3.59 0.03
CA ASP A 82 2.15 3.37 0.28
C ASP A 82 1.79 3.67 1.74
N TYR A 83 0.61 4.22 1.94
CA TYR A 83 0.09 4.57 3.27
C TYR A 83 -0.49 3.37 4.03
N ALA A 84 -0.54 2.19 3.42
CA ALA A 84 -1.10 0.99 4.02
C ALA A 84 -0.51 0.72 5.40
N HIS A 85 -1.35 0.72 6.40
CA HIS A 85 -0.99 0.55 7.80
C HIS A 85 -2.02 -0.28 8.60
N HIS A 86 -3.07 -0.76 7.92
CA HIS A 86 -4.04 -1.72 8.40
C HIS A 86 -3.82 -3.07 7.70
N PRO A 87 -4.03 -4.24 8.36
CA PRO A 87 -3.79 -5.54 7.74
C PRO A 87 -4.50 -5.75 6.41
N THR A 88 -5.75 -5.29 6.29
CA THR A 88 -6.53 -5.36 5.05
C THR A 88 -5.88 -4.56 3.93
N GLU A 89 -5.41 -3.33 4.22
CA GLU A 89 -4.72 -2.49 3.22
C GLU A 89 -3.43 -3.15 2.74
N ILE A 90 -2.63 -3.68 3.67
CA ILE A 90 -1.37 -4.38 3.35
C ILE A 90 -1.64 -5.58 2.42
N LYS A 91 -2.65 -6.39 2.75
CA LYS A 91 -3.05 -7.54 1.91
C LYS A 91 -3.44 -7.11 0.50
N GLU A 92 -4.28 -6.08 0.38
CA GLU A 92 -4.76 -5.60 -0.93
C GLU A 92 -3.61 -5.05 -1.79
N VAL A 93 -2.70 -4.26 -1.20
CA VAL A 93 -1.54 -3.74 -1.92
C VAL A 93 -0.63 -4.89 -2.38
N LEU A 94 -0.25 -5.80 -1.48
CA LEU A 94 0.64 -6.92 -1.82
C LEU A 94 0.01 -7.88 -2.83
N ASN A 95 -1.30 -8.14 -2.75
CA ASN A 95 -2.03 -8.93 -3.74
C ASN A 95 -2.02 -8.26 -5.12
N GLY A 96 -2.24 -6.94 -5.16
CA GLY A 96 -2.13 -6.16 -6.40
C GLY A 96 -0.74 -6.24 -7.00
N VAL A 97 0.30 -6.07 -6.18
CA VAL A 97 1.71 -6.16 -6.59
C VAL A 97 2.04 -7.56 -7.12
N LYS A 98 1.61 -8.62 -6.45
CA LYS A 98 1.84 -10.00 -6.90
C LYS A 98 1.25 -10.27 -8.28
N LYS A 99 0.08 -9.73 -8.58
CA LYS A 99 -0.57 -9.89 -9.89
C LYS A 99 0.19 -9.18 -11.02
N VAL A 100 0.69 -7.98 -10.74
CA VAL A 100 1.39 -7.15 -11.75
C VAL A 100 2.86 -7.54 -11.88
N TYR A 101 3.52 -7.83 -10.76
CA TYR A 101 4.95 -8.14 -10.66
C TYR A 101 5.18 -9.61 -10.29
N SER A 102 4.51 -10.55 -10.99
CA SER A 102 4.52 -11.98 -10.67
C SER A 102 5.94 -12.59 -10.63
N ASN A 103 6.82 -12.15 -11.54
CA ASN A 103 8.20 -12.65 -11.68
C ASN A 103 9.24 -11.81 -10.90
N TYR A 104 8.80 -10.92 -10.02
CA TYR A 104 9.67 -10.08 -9.20
C TYR A 104 9.67 -10.58 -7.76
N GLU A 105 10.82 -10.49 -7.08
CA GLU A 105 10.88 -10.63 -5.63
C GLU A 105 10.25 -9.40 -4.97
N LYS A 106 9.22 -9.61 -4.16
CA LYS A 106 8.42 -8.57 -3.51
C LYS A 106 8.94 -8.31 -2.10
N ILE A 107 9.50 -7.14 -1.87
CA ILE A 107 10.08 -6.72 -0.60
C ILE A 107 9.19 -5.64 0.00
N CYS A 108 8.57 -5.94 1.14
CA CYS A 108 7.78 -5.00 1.90
C CYS A 108 8.61 -4.43 3.04
N ILE A 109 8.79 -3.10 3.07
CA ILE A 109 9.37 -2.37 4.19
C ILE A 109 8.20 -1.84 5.00
N PHE A 110 8.00 -2.34 6.21
CA PHE A 110 6.81 -2.02 7.01
C PHE A 110 7.17 -1.35 8.33
N GLN A 111 6.53 -0.20 8.59
CA GLN A 111 6.54 0.45 9.90
C GLN A 111 5.16 0.35 10.54
N PRO A 112 5.01 -0.46 11.59
CA PRO A 112 3.76 -0.54 12.33
C PRO A 112 3.41 0.81 12.95
N HIS A 113 2.10 1.14 12.97
CA HIS A 113 1.60 2.40 13.46
C HIS A 113 0.56 2.16 14.55
N ARG A 114 0.84 2.68 15.76
CA ARG A 114 0.10 2.52 17.02
C ARG A 114 0.21 1.11 17.62
N ILE A 115 0.50 1.09 18.90
CA ILE A 115 0.61 -0.14 19.70
C ILE A 115 -0.76 -0.78 19.91
N SER A 116 -1.79 0.03 20.16
CA SER A 116 -3.18 -0.44 20.31
C SER A 116 -3.62 -1.23 19.08
N ARG A 117 -3.45 -0.69 17.88
CA ARG A 117 -3.81 -1.39 16.64
C ARG A 117 -3.07 -2.70 16.47
N LEU A 118 -1.78 -2.75 16.81
CA LEU A 118 -1.00 -3.98 16.73
C LEU A 118 -1.49 -5.06 17.70
N LYS A 119 -1.92 -4.66 18.90
CA LYS A 119 -2.48 -5.60 19.88
C LYS A 119 -3.83 -6.15 19.42
N ASP A 120 -4.72 -5.25 18.99
CA ASP A 120 -6.09 -5.58 18.61
C ASP A 120 -6.16 -6.45 17.35
N LEU A 121 -5.22 -6.24 16.40
CA LEU A 121 -5.20 -6.89 15.08
C LEU A 121 -3.96 -7.79 14.89
N LYS A 122 -3.38 -8.33 15.98
CA LYS A 122 -2.15 -9.10 15.93
C LYS A 122 -2.21 -10.28 14.95
N ALA A 123 -3.30 -11.04 15.01
CA ALA A 123 -3.50 -12.22 14.16
C ALA A 123 -3.63 -11.87 12.67
N GLU A 124 -4.34 -10.77 12.37
CA GLU A 124 -4.55 -10.25 11.04
C GLU A 124 -3.23 -9.72 10.45
N PHE A 125 -2.44 -8.97 11.23
CA PHE A 125 -1.11 -8.52 10.82
C PHE A 125 -0.18 -9.69 10.54
N ALA A 126 -0.18 -10.71 11.40
CA ALA A 126 0.68 -11.89 11.22
C ALA A 126 0.45 -12.57 9.86
N SER A 127 -0.77 -12.50 9.31
CA SER A 127 -1.14 -13.09 8.02
C SER A 127 -1.20 -12.10 6.85
N ALA A 128 -0.90 -10.81 7.07
CA ALA A 128 -1.07 -9.77 6.06
C ALA A 128 -0.01 -9.79 4.96
N PHE A 129 1.14 -10.40 5.20
CA PHE A 129 2.32 -10.34 4.33
C PHE A 129 2.49 -11.58 3.43
N LYS A 130 1.49 -12.46 3.32
CA LYS A 130 1.59 -13.73 2.56
C LYS A 130 1.99 -13.57 1.09
N ASP A 131 1.71 -12.43 0.50
CA ASP A 131 2.03 -12.13 -0.90
C ASP A 131 3.35 -11.35 -1.06
N ALA A 132 4.09 -11.11 0.02
CA ALA A 132 5.48 -10.66 0.00
C ALA A 132 6.44 -11.86 0.03
N ASP A 133 7.65 -11.69 -0.49
CA ASP A 133 8.75 -12.68 -0.34
C ASP A 133 9.63 -12.33 0.86
N LYS A 134 9.81 -11.02 1.12
CA LYS A 134 10.57 -10.50 2.27
C LYS A 134 9.83 -9.36 2.96
N VAL A 135 10.00 -9.28 4.27
CA VAL A 135 9.54 -8.16 5.10
C VAL A 135 10.73 -7.56 5.84
N ILE A 136 10.92 -6.26 5.71
CA ILE A 136 11.84 -5.47 6.54
C ILE A 136 10.97 -4.71 7.52
N LEU A 137 11.08 -5.05 8.80
CA LEU A 137 10.20 -4.55 9.84
C LEU A 137 10.91 -3.51 10.69
N PHE A 138 10.31 -2.31 10.75
CA PHE A 138 10.77 -1.20 11.58
C PHE A 138 10.15 -1.20 12.98
N PRO A 139 10.77 -0.50 13.95
CA PRO A 139 10.14 -0.22 15.22
C PRO A 139 8.78 0.47 15.06
N ILE A 140 7.90 0.23 16.01
CA ILE A 140 6.54 0.79 16.01
C ILE A 140 6.60 2.32 16.07
N TYR A 141 5.90 2.97 15.16
CA TYR A 141 5.58 4.38 15.31
C TYR A 141 4.41 4.53 16.28
N THR A 142 4.68 5.00 17.49
CA THR A 142 3.70 4.98 18.59
C THR A 142 2.57 6.00 18.43
N ALA A 143 2.78 7.08 17.65
CA ALA A 143 1.83 8.19 17.49
C ALA A 143 1.38 8.79 18.84
N GLY A 144 2.33 8.87 19.81
CA GLY A 144 2.06 9.40 21.16
C GLY A 144 1.54 8.37 22.16
N GLU A 145 1.27 7.13 21.74
CA GLU A 145 0.89 6.06 22.68
C GLU A 145 2.10 5.64 23.53
N LYS A 146 1.87 5.43 24.83
CA LYS A 146 2.89 4.88 25.75
C LYS A 146 2.97 3.37 25.54
N ILE A 147 4.20 2.83 25.49
CA ILE A 147 4.43 1.39 25.45
C ILE A 147 4.05 0.83 26.83
N LYS A 148 2.94 0.09 26.89
CA LYS A 148 2.55 -0.64 28.09
C LYS A 148 3.31 -1.96 28.15
N LEU A 149 3.71 -2.39 29.35
CA LEU A 149 4.26 -3.73 29.63
C LEU A 149 3.38 -4.81 28.98
N GLY A 150 4.02 -5.80 28.35
CA GLY A 150 3.32 -6.99 27.79
C GLY A 150 3.19 -7.04 26.26
N PHE A 151 3.74 -6.07 25.48
CA PHE A 151 3.88 -6.22 24.03
C PHE A 151 5.32 -6.58 23.68
N SER A 152 5.53 -7.78 23.17
CA SER A 152 6.82 -8.23 22.64
C SER A 152 6.87 -8.02 21.13
N TYR A 153 7.74 -7.12 20.68
CA TYR A 153 7.98 -6.88 19.27
C TYR A 153 8.64 -8.09 18.57
N SER A 154 9.50 -8.79 19.30
CA SER A 154 10.12 -10.03 18.82
C SER A 154 9.07 -11.13 18.56
N ASP A 155 8.09 -11.29 19.46
CA ASP A 155 7.04 -12.29 19.28
C ASP A 155 6.09 -11.90 18.14
N PHE A 156 5.85 -10.60 17.93
CA PHE A 156 5.10 -10.13 16.77
C PHE A 156 5.82 -10.49 15.45
N ALA A 157 7.14 -10.28 15.39
CA ALA A 157 7.95 -10.66 14.22
C ALA A 157 7.92 -12.18 13.96
N LYS A 158 8.05 -13.01 15.02
CA LYS A 158 7.93 -14.48 14.92
C LYS A 158 6.56 -14.91 14.37
N GLU A 159 5.48 -14.28 14.83
CA GLU A 159 4.13 -14.57 14.34
C GLU A 159 3.97 -14.22 12.84
N ILE A 160 4.55 -13.10 12.37
CA ILE A 160 4.56 -12.78 10.94
C ILE A 160 5.28 -13.86 10.15
N ILE A 161 6.49 -14.25 10.57
CA ILE A 161 7.25 -15.32 9.91
C ILE A 161 6.42 -16.60 9.82
N LYS A 162 5.82 -17.02 10.93
CA LYS A 162 5.04 -18.27 11.04
C LYS A 162 3.79 -18.24 10.14
N LYS A 163 3.01 -17.16 10.18
CA LYS A 163 1.70 -17.08 9.53
C LYS A 163 1.78 -16.64 8.07
N SER A 164 2.69 -15.73 7.75
CA SER A 164 2.89 -15.26 6.37
C SER A 164 3.94 -16.05 5.58
N LYS A 165 4.76 -16.87 6.26
CA LYS A 165 5.85 -17.67 5.64
C LYS A 165 6.86 -16.83 4.85
N VAL A 166 7.18 -15.65 5.34
CA VAL A 166 8.10 -14.69 4.73
C VAL A 166 9.47 -14.70 5.40
N LYS A 167 10.51 -14.30 4.69
CA LYS A 167 11.79 -13.93 5.30
C LYS A 167 11.63 -12.55 5.94
N LEU A 168 11.97 -12.40 7.22
CA LEU A 168 11.81 -11.15 7.94
C LEU A 168 13.15 -10.67 8.50
N PHE A 169 13.40 -9.37 8.32
CA PHE A 169 14.57 -8.67 8.84
C PHE A 169 14.10 -7.51 9.71
N LEU A 170 14.69 -7.38 10.90
CA LEU A 170 14.48 -6.24 11.79
C LEU A 170 15.51 -5.17 11.48
N VAL A 171 15.08 -3.92 11.38
CA VAL A 171 15.93 -2.74 11.27
C VAL A 171 15.48 -1.70 12.28
N ASN A 172 16.43 -0.99 12.90
CA ASN A 172 16.13 -0.05 13.98
C ASN A 172 15.98 1.39 13.47
N ASP A 173 16.61 1.71 12.35
CA ASP A 173 16.66 3.07 11.82
C ASP A 173 16.86 3.09 10.30
N LYS A 174 16.81 4.30 9.74
CA LYS A 174 16.97 4.53 8.30
C LYS A 174 18.39 4.21 7.79
N TYR A 175 19.42 4.26 8.63
CA TYR A 175 20.80 3.96 8.23
C TYR A 175 20.99 2.47 8.05
N GLN A 176 20.46 1.66 8.95
CA GLN A 176 20.43 0.20 8.80
C GLN A 176 19.63 -0.21 7.56
N LEU A 177 18.50 0.45 7.30
CA LEU A 177 17.74 0.23 6.07
C LEU A 177 18.56 0.56 4.83
N ALA A 178 19.21 1.73 4.80
CA ALA A 178 20.05 2.14 3.67
C ALA A 178 21.18 1.14 3.41
N LYS A 179 21.87 0.69 4.46
CA LYS A 179 22.88 -0.36 4.37
C LYS A 179 22.31 -1.66 3.81
N TYR A 180 21.14 -2.09 4.28
CA TYR A 180 20.48 -3.28 3.76
C TYR A 180 20.16 -3.14 2.28
N ILE A 181 19.56 -2.02 1.87
CA ILE A 181 19.20 -1.74 0.48
C ILE A 181 20.44 -1.79 -0.41
N LYS A 182 21.49 -1.06 -0.03
CA LYS A 182 22.73 -0.95 -0.81
C LYS A 182 23.35 -2.31 -1.16
N TYR A 183 23.35 -3.24 -0.21
CA TYR A 183 24.02 -4.53 -0.38
C TYR A 183 23.10 -5.69 -0.81
N ASN A 184 21.77 -5.55 -0.70
CA ASN A 184 20.86 -6.67 -0.94
C ASN A 184 19.82 -6.41 -2.02
N ILE A 185 19.69 -5.16 -2.52
CA ILE A 185 18.64 -4.81 -3.47
C ILE A 185 19.24 -4.64 -4.86
N TYR A 186 19.05 -5.65 -5.70
CA TYR A 186 19.44 -5.70 -7.11
C TYR A 186 18.65 -6.78 -7.85
N GLY A 187 18.61 -6.71 -9.18
CA GLY A 187 17.91 -7.70 -10.01
C GLY A 187 16.39 -7.48 -10.09
N LYS A 188 15.64 -8.53 -10.39
CA LYS A 188 14.17 -8.46 -10.55
C LYS A 188 13.46 -8.38 -9.20
N LYS A 189 13.43 -7.20 -8.61
CA LYS A 189 12.80 -6.92 -7.33
C LYS A 189 11.88 -5.72 -7.43
N ILE A 190 10.93 -5.66 -6.52
CA ILE A 190 10.10 -4.47 -6.26
C ILE A 190 10.11 -4.21 -4.75
N VAL A 191 10.29 -2.97 -4.36
CA VAL A 191 10.33 -2.56 -2.96
C VAL A 191 9.17 -1.61 -2.65
N ILE A 192 8.41 -1.93 -1.62
CA ILE A 192 7.26 -1.13 -1.21
C ILE A 192 7.42 -0.73 0.25
N GLY A 193 7.55 0.57 0.53
CA GLY A 193 7.49 1.13 1.88
C GLY A 193 6.03 1.32 2.29
N MET A 194 5.63 0.72 3.41
CA MET A 194 4.26 0.76 3.92
C MET A 194 4.20 1.28 5.34
N GLY A 195 3.26 2.18 5.61
CA GLY A 195 3.00 2.67 6.96
C GLY A 195 2.50 4.10 7.01
N ALA A 196 1.85 4.50 8.10
CA ALA A 196 1.33 5.83 8.32
C ALA A 196 2.31 6.78 9.06
N GLY A 197 3.44 6.26 9.53
CA GLY A 197 4.45 7.01 10.29
C GLY A 197 5.54 7.63 9.43
N SER A 198 6.76 7.66 9.98
CA SER A 198 7.95 8.27 9.37
C SER A 198 8.53 7.50 8.18
N ILE A 199 8.07 6.29 7.91
CA ILE A 199 8.60 5.43 6.84
C ILE A 199 8.61 6.13 5.47
N SER A 200 7.57 6.90 5.15
CA SER A 200 7.48 7.61 3.87
C SER A 200 8.60 8.64 3.68
N SER A 201 8.91 9.44 4.72
CA SER A 201 10.03 10.37 4.65
C SER A 201 11.37 9.65 4.54
N TRP A 202 11.56 8.59 5.31
CA TRP A 202 12.78 7.79 5.26
C TRP A 202 13.00 7.16 3.89
N MET A 203 11.95 6.58 3.29
CA MET A 203 12.04 6.02 1.94
C MET A 203 12.46 7.08 0.91
N ARG A 204 11.95 8.30 1.00
CA ARG A 204 12.32 9.41 0.10
C ARG A 204 13.75 9.92 0.32
N GLU A 205 14.29 9.76 1.53
CA GLU A 205 15.67 10.13 1.85
C GLU A 205 16.71 9.08 1.42
N MET A 206 16.29 7.83 1.15
CA MET A 206 17.20 6.71 0.82
C MET A 206 18.22 7.04 -0.27
N PRO A 207 17.86 7.72 -1.39
CA PRO A 207 18.84 8.06 -2.42
C PRO A 207 20.06 8.88 -1.94
N LYS A 208 19.94 9.54 -0.78
CA LYS A 208 21.05 10.30 -0.19
C LYS A 208 22.13 9.43 0.47
N PHE A 209 21.86 8.14 0.64
CA PHE A 209 22.74 7.19 1.35
C PHE A 209 23.40 6.15 0.43
N PHE A 210 23.16 6.23 -0.87
CA PHE A 210 23.67 5.30 -1.89
C PHE A 210 24.90 5.80 -2.62
#